data_6c41f4130fc2875b2c52aaae964683c2
#
_entry.id   6c41f4130fc2875b2c52aaae964683c2
#
_cell.length_a   1.000
_cell.length_b   1.000
_cell.length_c   1.000
_cell.angle_alpha   90.00
_cell.angle_beta   90.00
_cell.angle_gamma   90.00
#
_symmetry.space_group_name_H-M   'P 1'
#
loop_
_entity.id
_entity.type
_entity.pdbx_description
1 polymer ?
#
loop_
_entity_poly.entity_id
_entity_poly.type
_entity_poly.pdbx_seq_one_letter_code
_entity_poly.pdbx_strand_id
1 'polypeptide(L)'
;MPADLTLSRRHFVASTAAIAAAAGLPRVAYTQAAAPIDVIVIGAGLSGLETAVTLEENGQRVLLLEGSQRIGGRVLTLFDVPGHPEAGGNTMAPAYGRMIAAGDKYNVEKVNLAPRFMARAGQELFLSGEHIA
;
A
#
# COMPACT_ATOMS: atom_id res chain seq x y z
N MET A 1 6.61 -30.00 31.58
CA MET A 1 7.53 -29.51 30.53
C MET A 1 6.66 -29.08 29.38
N PRO A 2 6.57 -27.81 29.02
CA PRO A 2 5.87 -27.38 27.82
C PRO A 2 6.75 -27.70 26.59
N ALA A 3 6.17 -28.33 25.59
CA ALA A 3 6.81 -28.60 24.32
C ALA A 3 7.03 -27.29 23.55
N ASP A 4 8.27 -27.01 23.24
CA ASP A 4 8.70 -25.86 22.44
C ASP A 4 8.25 -26.10 20.99
N LEU A 5 7.14 -25.49 20.60
CA LEU A 5 6.62 -25.50 19.21
C LEU A 5 7.35 -24.44 18.37
N THR A 6 8.61 -24.69 18.05
CA THR A 6 9.32 -23.91 17.05
C THR A 6 8.82 -24.29 15.64
N LEU A 7 7.83 -23.53 15.16
CA LEU A 7 7.37 -23.64 13.77
C LEU A 7 8.46 -23.16 12.80
N SER A 8 9.08 -24.07 12.08
CA SER A 8 10.01 -23.69 11.03
C SER A 8 9.26 -23.11 9.82
N ARG A 9 9.91 -22.24 9.02
CA ARG A 9 9.33 -21.65 7.80
C ARG A 9 8.74 -22.69 6.85
N ARG A 10 9.33 -23.90 6.80
CA ARG A 10 8.84 -25.03 5.99
C ARG A 10 7.50 -25.57 6.50
N HIS A 11 7.31 -25.65 7.81
CA HIS A 11 6.04 -26.09 8.42
C HIS A 11 4.93 -25.05 8.23
N PHE A 12 5.25 -23.74 8.24
CA PHE A 12 4.28 -22.70 7.94
C PHE A 12 3.73 -22.79 6.51
N VAL A 13 4.61 -22.97 5.51
CA VAL A 13 4.21 -23.11 4.11
C VAL A 13 3.42 -24.41 3.88
N ALA A 14 3.79 -25.50 4.52
CA ALA A 14 3.09 -26.78 4.41
C ALA A 14 1.70 -26.75 5.06
N SER A 15 1.54 -26.07 6.21
CA SER A 15 0.25 -25.97 6.91
C SER A 15 -0.74 -25.07 6.18
N THR A 16 -0.30 -23.97 5.53
CA THR A 16 -1.18 -23.13 4.70
C THR A 16 -1.70 -23.85 3.46
N ALA A 17 -0.89 -24.70 2.83
CA ALA A 17 -1.32 -25.53 1.70
C ALA A 17 -2.35 -26.61 2.12
N ALA A 18 -2.21 -27.19 3.30
CA ALA A 18 -3.15 -28.21 3.82
C ALA A 18 -4.51 -27.61 4.19
N ILE A 19 -4.56 -26.39 4.75
CA ILE A 19 -5.81 -25.70 5.11
C ILE A 19 -6.58 -25.30 3.85
N ALA A 20 -5.90 -24.84 2.80
CA ALA A 20 -6.54 -24.53 1.52
C ALA A 20 -7.18 -25.76 0.85
N ALA A 21 -6.61 -26.96 1.01
CA ALA A 21 -7.16 -28.20 0.49
C ALA A 21 -8.40 -28.69 1.26
N ALA A 22 -8.51 -28.39 2.56
CA ALA A 22 -9.61 -28.82 3.43
C ALA A 22 -10.87 -27.92 3.34
N ALA A 23 -10.74 -26.67 2.86
CA ALA A 23 -11.81 -25.67 2.89
C ALA A 23 -12.83 -25.78 1.74
N GLY A 24 -12.71 -26.75 0.82
CA GLY A 24 -13.64 -26.93 -0.29
C GLY A 24 -13.75 -25.71 -1.22
N LEU A 25 -12.74 -24.86 -1.22
CA LEU A 25 -12.69 -23.71 -2.11
C LEU A 25 -12.74 -24.17 -3.57
N PRO A 26 -13.46 -23.44 -4.45
CA PRO A 26 -13.49 -23.79 -5.87
C PRO A 26 -12.05 -23.95 -6.35
N ARG A 27 -11.75 -25.15 -6.86
CA ARG A 27 -10.46 -25.39 -7.50
C ARG A 27 -10.36 -24.44 -8.66
N VAL A 28 -9.62 -23.36 -8.48
CA VAL A 28 -9.16 -22.57 -9.63
C VAL A 28 -8.30 -23.52 -10.43
N ALA A 29 -8.86 -24.04 -11.53
CA ALA A 29 -8.13 -24.88 -12.44
C ALA A 29 -7.04 -23.99 -13.06
N TYR A 30 -5.82 -24.14 -12.58
CA TYR A 30 -4.62 -23.58 -13.26
C TYR A 30 -4.42 -24.41 -14.53
N THR A 31 -5.19 -24.07 -15.56
CA THR A 31 -4.96 -24.58 -16.92
C THR A 31 -3.97 -23.63 -17.58
N GLN A 32 -2.78 -24.05 -17.66
CA GLN A 32 -1.56 -23.63 -18.34
C GLN A 32 -0.44 -23.42 -17.33
N ALA A 33 0.71 -23.95 -17.66
CA ALA A 33 1.94 -23.67 -16.94
C ALA A 33 2.18 -22.15 -17.01
N ALA A 34 1.66 -21.42 -16.02
CA ALA A 34 1.93 -20.00 -15.88
C ALA A 34 3.44 -19.86 -15.83
N ALA A 35 3.97 -18.99 -16.66
CA ALA A 35 5.40 -18.71 -16.64
C ALA A 35 5.82 -18.40 -15.20
N PRO A 36 6.98 -18.90 -14.73
CA PRO A 36 7.39 -18.75 -13.35
C PRO A 36 7.41 -17.27 -12.96
N ILE A 37 6.95 -16.96 -11.74
CA ILE A 37 7.03 -15.62 -11.16
C ILE A 37 8.46 -15.38 -10.70
N ASP A 38 9.04 -14.25 -11.06
CA ASP A 38 10.41 -13.89 -10.72
C ASP A 38 10.46 -13.21 -9.34
N VAL A 39 9.47 -12.37 -9.02
CA VAL A 39 9.41 -11.61 -7.76
C VAL A 39 7.99 -11.60 -7.20
N ILE A 40 7.87 -11.76 -5.89
CA ILE A 40 6.62 -11.55 -5.15
C ILE A 40 6.77 -10.28 -4.32
N VAL A 41 5.91 -9.30 -4.56
CA VAL A 41 5.81 -8.06 -3.77
C VAL A 41 4.64 -8.21 -2.80
N ILE A 42 4.88 -7.96 -1.51
CA ILE A 42 3.86 -8.05 -0.46
C ILE A 42 3.46 -6.65 0.00
N GLY A 43 2.17 -6.35 -0.17
CA GLY A 43 1.55 -5.08 0.16
C GLY A 43 1.39 -4.15 -1.05
N ALA A 44 0.14 -3.77 -1.35
CA ALA A 44 -0.22 -2.86 -2.44
C ALA A 44 -0.40 -1.40 -1.96
N GLY A 45 0.44 -0.94 -1.05
CA GLY A 45 0.64 0.47 -0.77
C GLY A 45 1.50 1.13 -1.85
N LEU A 46 1.70 2.45 -1.79
CA LEU A 46 2.46 3.19 -2.81
C LEU A 46 3.85 2.59 -3.08
N SER A 47 4.56 2.18 -2.02
CA SER A 47 5.90 1.58 -2.18
C SER A 47 5.87 0.24 -2.90
N GLY A 48 4.90 -0.63 -2.56
CA GLY A 48 4.75 -1.93 -3.21
C GLY A 48 4.31 -1.79 -4.66
N LEU A 49 3.38 -0.89 -4.96
CA LEU A 49 2.94 -0.59 -6.32
C LEU A 49 4.10 -0.06 -7.17
N GLU A 50 4.86 0.92 -6.67
CA GLU A 50 6.02 1.45 -7.39
C GLU A 50 7.11 0.39 -7.60
N THR A 51 7.34 -0.46 -6.60
CA THR A 51 8.28 -1.58 -6.73
C THR A 51 7.82 -2.56 -7.81
N ALA A 52 6.54 -2.94 -7.80
CA ALA A 52 5.99 -3.86 -8.78
C ALA A 52 6.11 -3.31 -10.20
N VAL A 53 5.69 -2.07 -10.42
CA VAL A 53 5.78 -1.39 -11.72
C VAL A 53 7.24 -1.30 -12.20
N THR A 54 8.15 -0.88 -11.32
CA THR A 54 9.58 -0.78 -11.66
C THR A 54 10.16 -2.11 -12.08
N LEU A 55 9.81 -3.19 -11.39
CA LEU A 55 10.28 -4.55 -11.73
C LEU A 55 9.70 -5.02 -13.06
N GLU A 56 8.40 -4.80 -13.32
CA GLU A 56 7.76 -5.14 -14.59
C GLU A 56 8.36 -4.38 -15.77
N GLU A 57 8.66 -3.09 -15.60
CA GLU A 57 9.33 -2.26 -16.60
C GLU A 57 10.76 -2.76 -16.91
N ASN A 58 11.37 -3.47 -15.97
CA ASN A 58 12.66 -4.13 -16.16
C ASN A 58 12.53 -5.61 -16.59
N GLY A 59 11.34 -6.02 -17.06
CA GLY A 59 11.11 -7.32 -17.64
C GLY A 59 10.94 -8.46 -16.64
N GLN A 60 10.77 -8.17 -15.35
CA GLN A 60 10.50 -9.17 -14.32
C GLN A 60 9.00 -9.50 -14.28
N ARG A 61 8.67 -10.75 -14.05
CA ARG A 61 7.29 -11.17 -13.81
C ARG A 61 6.98 -11.06 -12.34
N VAL A 62 6.10 -10.13 -12.00
CA VAL A 62 5.80 -9.77 -10.63
C VAL A 62 4.44 -10.31 -10.21
N LEU A 63 4.36 -10.83 -8.99
CA LEU A 63 3.11 -11.10 -8.30
C LEU A 63 2.99 -10.14 -7.11
N LEU A 64 2.01 -9.24 -7.19
CA LEU A 64 1.69 -8.33 -6.10
C LEU A 64 0.58 -8.92 -5.23
N LEU A 65 0.83 -9.07 -3.94
CA LEU A 65 -0.12 -9.59 -2.96
C LEU A 65 -0.52 -8.49 -1.98
N GLU A 66 -1.83 -8.35 -1.74
CA GLU A 66 -2.39 -7.43 -0.75
C GLU A 66 -3.23 -8.20 0.26
N GLY A 67 -3.05 -7.91 1.56
CA GLY A 67 -3.76 -8.59 2.65
C GLY A 67 -5.11 -7.96 2.99
N SER A 68 -5.38 -6.74 2.53
CA SER A 68 -6.66 -6.07 2.72
C SER A 68 -7.56 -6.18 1.47
N GLN A 69 -8.79 -5.67 1.58
CA GLN A 69 -9.72 -5.62 0.44
C GLN A 69 -9.53 -4.39 -0.45
N ARG A 70 -8.51 -3.59 -0.19
CA ARG A 70 -8.21 -2.39 -0.98
C ARG A 70 -6.70 -2.19 -1.17
N ILE A 71 -6.34 -1.54 -2.24
CA ILE A 71 -4.99 -1.05 -2.52
C ILE A 71 -4.78 0.37 -1.96
N GLY A 72 -3.54 0.88 -2.00
CA GLY A 72 -3.21 2.25 -1.60
C GLY A 72 -2.61 2.37 -0.19
N GLY A 73 -2.85 1.41 0.69
CA GLY A 73 -2.27 1.42 2.05
C GLY A 73 -2.69 2.65 2.86
N ARG A 74 -1.74 3.52 3.21
CA ARG A 74 -1.96 4.78 3.95
C ARG A 74 -2.58 5.91 3.13
N VAL A 75 -2.68 5.79 1.83
CA VAL A 75 -3.48 6.70 1.00
C VAL A 75 -4.93 6.26 1.09
N LEU A 76 -5.80 7.11 1.57
CA LEU A 76 -7.19 6.76 1.83
C LEU A 76 -8.11 7.96 1.71
N THR A 77 -9.04 7.89 0.77
CA THR A 77 -10.19 8.78 0.67
C THR A 77 -11.41 8.12 1.29
N LEU A 78 -12.16 8.84 2.11
CA LEU A 78 -13.38 8.34 2.76
C LEU A 78 -14.59 8.64 1.87
N PHE A 79 -14.87 7.75 0.93
CA PHE A 79 -15.96 7.93 -0.03
C PHE A 79 -17.36 7.89 0.60
N ASP A 80 -17.51 7.23 1.75
CA ASP A 80 -18.78 7.13 2.49
C ASP A 80 -19.09 8.36 3.33
N VAL A 81 -18.15 9.33 3.39
CA VAL A 81 -18.31 10.59 4.14
C VAL A 81 -18.60 11.73 3.17
N PRO A 82 -19.63 12.57 3.42
CA PRO A 82 -19.90 13.74 2.58
C PRO A 82 -18.66 14.62 2.38
N GLY A 83 -18.38 15.02 1.14
CA GLY A 83 -17.19 15.78 0.77
C GLY A 83 -15.95 14.94 0.54
N HIS A 84 -16.01 13.62 0.71
CA HIS A 84 -14.94 12.65 0.43
C HIS A 84 -13.58 13.07 1.01
N PRO A 85 -13.50 13.29 2.34
CA PRO A 85 -12.26 13.77 2.95
C PRO A 85 -11.15 12.73 2.86
N GLU A 86 -9.92 13.23 2.73
CA GLU A 86 -8.73 12.39 2.75
C GLU A 86 -8.34 12.03 4.18
N ALA A 87 -8.29 10.75 4.50
CA ALA A 87 -7.84 10.22 5.78
C ALA A 87 -6.33 9.95 5.81
N GLY A 88 -5.65 10.02 4.67
CA GLY A 88 -4.21 9.85 4.58
C GLY A 88 -3.65 10.08 3.19
N GLY A 89 -2.39 10.53 3.13
CA GLY A 89 -1.68 10.72 1.88
C GLY A 89 -2.10 11.92 1.03
N ASN A 90 -2.64 12.96 1.67
CA ASN A 90 -3.25 14.10 0.99
C ASN A 90 -2.28 15.21 0.57
N THR A 91 -1.04 15.20 1.07
CA THR A 91 -0.06 16.25 0.76
C THR A 91 1.31 15.68 0.44
N MET A 92 2.01 16.34 -0.47
CA MET A 92 3.39 16.04 -0.84
C MET A 92 4.24 17.29 -0.68
N ALA A 93 5.38 17.15 0.01
CA ALA A 93 6.39 18.20 0.03
C ALA A 93 7.29 18.12 -1.22
N PRO A 94 7.99 19.19 -1.62
CA PRO A 94 8.92 19.17 -2.75
C PRO A 94 10.01 18.08 -2.67
N ALA A 95 10.35 17.65 -1.46
CA ALA A 95 11.32 16.59 -1.23
C ALA A 95 10.83 15.17 -1.63
N TYR A 96 9.53 14.97 -1.91
CA TYR A 96 8.97 13.69 -2.32
C TYR A 96 9.14 13.44 -3.84
N GLY A 97 10.37 13.56 -4.35
CA GLY A 97 10.66 13.54 -5.79
C GLY A 97 10.11 12.32 -6.52
N ARG A 98 10.20 11.10 -5.95
CA ARG A 98 9.66 9.89 -6.58
C ARG A 98 8.14 9.91 -6.69
N MET A 99 7.44 10.38 -5.66
CA MET A 99 5.99 10.49 -5.70
C MET A 99 5.52 11.55 -6.72
N ILE A 100 6.26 12.65 -6.80
CA ILE A 100 5.99 13.71 -7.79
C ILE A 100 6.19 13.14 -9.19
N ALA A 101 7.30 12.44 -9.44
CA ALA A 101 7.59 11.81 -10.72
C ALA A 101 6.53 10.75 -11.10
N ALA A 102 6.09 9.94 -10.15
CA ALA A 102 5.00 9.00 -10.39
C ALA A 102 3.69 9.73 -10.72
N GLY A 103 3.36 10.81 -10.00
CA GLY A 103 2.21 11.65 -10.32
C GLY A 103 2.27 12.23 -11.73
N ASP A 104 3.44 12.67 -12.18
CA ASP A 104 3.65 13.16 -13.54
C ASP A 104 3.50 12.04 -14.58
N LYS A 105 4.11 10.88 -14.33
CA LYS A 105 4.05 9.70 -15.18
C LYS A 105 2.61 9.25 -15.46
N TYR A 106 1.77 9.29 -14.44
CA TYR A 106 0.37 8.86 -14.52
C TYR A 106 -0.63 10.00 -14.71
N ASN A 107 -0.16 11.21 -15.01
CA ASN A 107 -0.99 12.40 -15.22
C ASN A 107 -1.95 12.69 -14.05
N VAL A 108 -1.50 12.48 -12.81
CA VAL A 108 -2.28 12.80 -11.61
C VAL A 108 -2.29 14.30 -11.42
N GLU A 109 -3.49 14.88 -11.37
CA GLU A 109 -3.66 16.31 -11.10
C GLU A 109 -3.08 16.67 -9.73
N LYS A 110 -2.24 17.70 -9.70
CA LYS A 110 -1.61 18.21 -8.48
C LYS A 110 -2.07 19.63 -8.21
N VAL A 111 -2.57 19.88 -7.02
CA VAL A 111 -3.01 21.21 -6.60
C VAL A 111 -1.95 21.84 -5.69
N ASN A 112 -1.53 23.06 -6.04
CA ASN A 112 -0.64 23.82 -5.18
C ASN A 112 -1.41 24.36 -3.96
N LEU A 113 -1.06 23.86 -2.78
CA LEU A 113 -1.70 24.26 -1.52
C LEU A 113 -1.03 25.48 -0.85
N ALA A 114 0.16 25.89 -1.30
CA ALA A 114 0.90 27.01 -0.69
C ALA A 114 0.08 28.29 -0.54
N PRO A 115 -0.71 28.74 -1.53
CA PRO A 115 -1.55 29.92 -1.38
C PRO A 115 -2.61 29.79 -0.27
N ARG A 116 -3.15 28.56 -0.06
CA ARG A 116 -4.13 28.29 0.99
C ARG A 116 -3.52 28.32 2.39
N PHE A 117 -2.27 27.85 2.52
CA PHE A 117 -1.54 27.89 3.79
C PHE A 117 -1.10 29.32 4.13
N MET A 118 -0.68 30.09 3.13
CA MET A 118 -0.28 31.51 3.34
C MET A 118 -1.45 32.43 3.65
N ALA A 119 -2.65 32.13 3.16
CA ALA A 119 -3.85 32.89 3.45
C ALA A 119 -4.44 32.61 4.86
N ARG A 120 -4.02 31.53 5.52
CA ARG A 120 -4.34 31.29 6.92
C ARG A 120 -3.38 32.12 7.78
N ALA A 121 -3.88 33.19 8.36
CA ALA A 121 -3.19 33.96 9.37
C ALA A 121 -2.84 33.02 10.55
N GLY A 122 -1.53 32.77 10.73
CA GLY A 122 -0.98 32.09 11.88
C GLY A 122 -1.40 30.61 12.05
N GLN A 123 -0.43 29.73 12.18
CA GLN A 123 -0.68 28.41 12.78
C GLN A 123 -0.73 28.64 14.29
N GLU A 124 -1.91 28.46 14.87
CA GLU A 124 -2.02 28.42 16.33
C GLU A 124 -1.44 27.10 16.83
N LEU A 125 -0.38 27.16 17.60
CA LEU A 125 0.23 26.00 18.22
C LEU A 125 -0.26 25.87 19.67
N PHE A 126 -0.86 24.71 19.98
CA PHE A 126 -1.24 24.38 21.34
C PHE A 126 -0.31 23.28 21.85
N LEU A 127 0.34 23.51 22.98
CA LEU A 127 1.13 22.51 23.68
C LEU A 127 0.51 22.30 25.07
N SER A 128 0.14 21.07 25.38
CA SER A 128 -0.50 20.71 26.67
C SER A 128 -1.74 21.54 27.02
N GLY A 129 -2.47 22.02 25.99
CA GLY A 129 -3.66 22.84 26.15
C GLY A 129 -3.40 24.35 26.29
N GLU A 130 -2.15 24.78 26.29
CA GLU A 130 -1.77 26.21 26.28
C GLU A 130 -1.51 26.66 24.84
N HIS A 131 -2.03 27.85 24.51
CA HIS A 131 -1.78 28.53 23.24
C HIS A 131 -0.37 29.15 23.26
N ILE A 132 0.46 28.72 22.30
CA ILE A 132 1.81 29.26 22.13
C ILE A 132 1.77 30.16 20.88
N ALA A 133 1.80 31.45 21.09
CA ALA A 133 1.83 32.46 20.02
C ALA A 133 3.24 32.60 19.45
#